data_d05a2355687fbe149328fbd257cb9cfb
#
_entry.id   d05a2355687fbe149328fbd257cb9cfb
#
_cell.length_a   1.000
_cell.length_b   1.000
_cell.length_c   1.000
_cell.angle_alpha   90.00
_cell.angle_beta   90.00
_cell.angle_gamma   90.00
#
_symmetry.space_group_name_H-M   'P 1'
#
loop_
_entity.id
_entity.type
_entity.pdbx_description
1 polymer ?
#
loop_
_entity_poly.entity_id
_entity_poly.type
_entity_poly.pdbx_seq_one_letter_code
_entity_poly.pdbx_strand_id
1 'polypeptide(L)'
;MRRLFLIFLVAAWTAALLPAQLLQLRITGLDGLASKAKETVDITLDSNLLQMAGGFLAGNGKDKDAKDIKALLAGLKAITVRSYEFKEDGQYRIEDLEPIRAQLRTPGWSKIVSTQSKGEISEIYTRTEQGKMVGFAIIAAEPRELTVVAIEGSIDLNDLSKLKGLGVPAIPIPDQGKKGKQE
;
A
#
# COMPACT_ATOMS: atom_id res chain seq x y z
N MET A 1 -66.56 -28.21 -3.14
CA MET A 1 -65.52 -28.19 -4.19
C MET A 1 -64.48 -27.13 -3.82
N ARG A 2 -63.41 -27.60 -3.18
CA ARG A 2 -62.31 -26.74 -2.62
C ARG A 2 -61.25 -26.68 -3.67
N ARG A 3 -60.98 -25.48 -4.22
CA ARG A 3 -59.82 -25.24 -5.07
C ARG A 3 -58.70 -24.66 -4.20
N LEU A 4 -57.69 -25.50 -3.92
CA LEU A 4 -56.40 -25.08 -3.31
C LEU A 4 -55.62 -24.31 -4.36
N PHE A 5 -55.33 -23.04 -4.09
CA PHE A 5 -54.31 -22.28 -4.80
C PHE A 5 -52.98 -22.52 -4.10
N LEU A 6 -52.12 -23.28 -4.73
CA LEU A 6 -50.71 -23.42 -4.37
C LEU A 6 -49.97 -22.24 -4.95
N ILE A 7 -49.67 -21.27 -4.11
CA ILE A 7 -48.79 -20.16 -4.47
C ILE A 7 -47.34 -20.64 -4.27
N PHE A 8 -46.65 -20.96 -5.36
CA PHE A 8 -45.22 -21.18 -5.38
C PHE A 8 -44.52 -19.85 -5.18
N LEU A 9 -44.00 -19.60 -3.99
CA LEU A 9 -43.15 -18.48 -3.65
C LEU A 9 -41.71 -18.78 -4.09
N VAL A 10 -41.39 -18.45 -5.36
CA VAL A 10 -40.03 -18.53 -5.86
C VAL A 10 -39.27 -17.35 -5.23
N ALA A 11 -38.60 -17.62 -4.12
CA ALA A 11 -37.61 -16.68 -3.56
C ALA A 11 -36.40 -16.66 -4.50
N ALA A 12 -36.37 -15.71 -5.41
CA ALA A 12 -35.20 -15.39 -6.22
C ALA A 12 -34.14 -14.82 -5.27
N TRP A 13 -33.17 -15.61 -4.88
CA TRP A 13 -31.95 -15.15 -4.30
C TRP A 13 -31.17 -14.37 -5.38
N THR A 14 -31.41 -13.09 -5.48
CA THR A 14 -30.51 -12.18 -6.15
C THR A 14 -29.28 -12.06 -5.26
N ALA A 15 -28.29 -12.91 -5.48
CA ALA A 15 -26.94 -12.66 -4.99
C ALA A 15 -26.52 -11.33 -5.61
N ALA A 16 -26.61 -10.26 -4.83
CA ALA A 16 -26.03 -8.98 -5.18
C ALA A 16 -24.54 -9.23 -5.34
N LEU A 17 -24.07 -9.30 -6.58
CA LEU A 17 -22.66 -9.16 -6.93
C LEU A 17 -22.31 -7.73 -6.54
N LEU A 18 -21.94 -7.55 -5.26
CA LEU A 18 -21.26 -6.32 -4.84
C LEU A 18 -20.04 -6.23 -5.74
N PRO A 19 -19.91 -5.15 -6.57
CA PRO A 19 -18.67 -4.95 -7.29
C PRO A 19 -17.58 -4.95 -6.22
N ALA A 20 -16.57 -5.78 -6.38
CA ALA A 20 -15.36 -5.71 -5.59
C ALA A 20 -14.77 -4.32 -5.85
N GLN A 21 -15.25 -3.34 -5.09
CA GLN A 21 -14.66 -2.02 -5.08
C GLN A 21 -13.23 -2.27 -4.65
N LEU A 22 -12.31 -2.05 -5.57
CA LEU A 22 -10.89 -2.00 -5.28
C LEU A 22 -10.75 -1.17 -4.01
N LEU A 23 -10.47 -1.84 -2.90
CA LEU A 23 -10.40 -1.19 -1.59
C LEU A 23 -9.07 -0.44 -1.56
N GLN A 24 -9.06 0.71 -2.23
CA GLN A 24 -7.95 1.62 -2.24
C GLN A 24 -7.72 2.08 -0.82
N LEU A 25 -6.50 1.89 -0.31
CA LEU A 25 -6.13 2.36 1.02
C LEU A 25 -6.28 3.89 1.04
N ARG A 26 -7.25 4.38 1.81
CA ARG A 26 -7.48 5.82 1.94
C ARG A 26 -6.61 6.38 3.06
N ILE A 27 -5.57 7.12 2.70
CA ILE A 27 -4.71 7.82 3.66
C ILE A 27 -5.31 9.19 4.08
N THR A 28 -6.63 9.34 4.02
CA THR A 28 -7.33 10.59 4.34
C THR A 28 -7.51 10.85 5.84
N GLY A 29 -7.35 9.83 6.69
CA GLY A 29 -7.51 9.99 8.14
C GLY A 29 -6.40 10.79 8.83
N LEU A 30 -5.35 11.18 8.10
CA LEU A 30 -4.20 11.92 8.60
C LEU A 30 -4.24 13.42 8.25
N ASP A 31 -5.27 13.89 7.54
CA ASP A 31 -5.35 15.27 7.05
C ASP A 31 -5.26 16.32 8.18
N GLY A 32 -5.75 15.97 9.38
CA GLY A 32 -5.64 16.82 10.57
C GLY A 32 -4.20 17.06 11.06
N LEU A 33 -3.24 16.23 10.63
CA LEU A 33 -1.83 16.38 11.00
C LEU A 33 -1.13 17.43 10.15
N ALA A 34 -1.59 17.68 8.93
CA ALA A 34 -0.99 18.66 8.03
C ALA A 34 -0.91 20.07 8.65
N SER A 35 -1.94 20.46 9.43
CA SER A 35 -1.96 21.77 10.10
C SER A 35 -0.95 21.91 11.25
N LYS A 36 -0.46 20.80 11.78
CA LYS A 36 0.53 20.74 12.88
C LYS A 36 1.94 20.51 12.36
N ALA A 37 2.07 19.95 11.15
CA ALA A 37 3.36 19.64 10.55
C ALA A 37 4.11 20.90 10.15
N LYS A 38 5.44 20.87 10.30
CA LYS A 38 6.36 21.84 9.76
C LYS A 38 6.50 21.69 8.24
N GLU A 39 6.50 20.45 7.78
CA GLU A 39 6.58 20.09 6.37
C GLU A 39 5.62 18.92 6.09
N THR A 40 4.99 18.97 4.94
CA THR A 40 4.07 17.92 4.49
C THR A 40 4.41 17.53 3.06
N VAL A 41 4.56 16.23 2.83
CA VAL A 41 4.68 15.64 1.50
C VAL A 41 3.40 14.88 1.20
N ASP A 42 2.77 15.22 0.09
CA ASP A 42 1.55 14.59 -0.40
C ASP A 42 1.75 14.23 -1.87
N ILE A 43 2.02 12.96 -2.15
CA ILE A 43 2.24 12.45 -3.49
C ILE A 43 1.17 11.39 -3.78
N THR A 44 0.51 11.53 -4.92
CA THR A 44 -0.36 10.50 -5.48
C THR A 44 -0.04 10.35 -6.96
N LEU A 45 0.46 9.18 -7.33
CA LEU A 45 0.73 8.79 -8.71
C LEU A 45 -0.29 7.73 -9.10
N ASP A 46 -1.14 8.05 -10.04
CA ASP A 46 -2.07 7.10 -10.66
C ASP A 46 -1.40 6.30 -11.79
N SER A 47 -2.11 5.36 -12.37
CA SER A 47 -1.59 4.51 -13.45
C SER A 47 -1.12 5.31 -14.67
N ASN A 48 -1.72 6.46 -14.97
CA ASN A 48 -1.34 7.27 -16.12
C ASN A 48 0.01 7.96 -15.86
N LEU A 49 0.16 8.57 -14.67
CA LEU A 49 1.41 9.19 -14.25
C LEU A 49 2.55 8.18 -14.12
N LEU A 50 2.25 6.98 -13.62
CA LEU A 50 3.23 5.89 -13.52
C LEU A 50 3.69 5.42 -14.89
N GLN A 51 2.78 5.29 -15.87
CA GLN A 51 3.14 4.94 -17.25
C GLN A 51 3.96 6.04 -17.93
N MET A 52 3.61 7.31 -17.75
CA MET A 52 4.39 8.44 -18.26
C MET A 52 5.80 8.43 -17.69
N ALA A 53 5.94 8.26 -16.37
CA ALA A 53 7.24 8.17 -15.69
C ALA A 53 8.07 6.99 -16.23
N GLY A 54 7.45 5.83 -16.42
CA GLY A 54 8.09 4.65 -17.01
C GLY A 54 8.54 4.89 -18.45
N GLY A 55 7.75 5.64 -19.24
CA GLY A 55 8.09 6.03 -20.61
C GLY A 55 9.31 6.97 -20.65
N PHE A 56 9.33 7.95 -19.76
CA PHE A 56 10.42 8.93 -19.65
C PHE A 56 11.74 8.27 -19.22
N LEU A 57 11.69 7.40 -18.22
CA LEU A 57 12.87 6.65 -17.75
C LEU A 57 13.41 5.71 -18.82
N ALA A 58 12.54 5.06 -19.61
CA ALA A 58 12.95 4.18 -20.68
C ALA A 58 13.54 4.90 -21.89
N GLY A 59 13.11 6.14 -22.16
CA GLY A 59 13.64 6.96 -23.28
C GLY A 59 15.08 7.40 -23.08
N ASN A 60 15.54 7.53 -21.85
CA ASN A 60 16.86 8.01 -21.50
C ASN A 60 17.89 6.89 -21.18
N GLY A 61 17.46 5.63 -21.09
CA GLY A 61 18.34 4.50 -20.70
C GLY A 61 18.21 3.32 -21.62
N LYS A 62 19.33 2.94 -22.24
CA LYS A 62 19.47 1.64 -22.93
C LYS A 62 19.75 0.49 -21.94
N ASP A 63 19.82 0.82 -20.65
CA ASP A 63 20.22 -0.10 -19.59
C ASP A 63 19.09 -1.05 -19.20
N LYS A 64 19.48 -2.24 -18.74
CA LYS A 64 18.56 -3.27 -18.25
C LYS A 64 17.68 -2.73 -17.12
N ASP A 65 18.26 -1.91 -16.24
CA ASP A 65 17.56 -1.34 -15.08
C ASP A 65 16.38 -0.44 -15.49
N ALA A 66 16.51 0.34 -16.56
CA ALA A 66 15.42 1.16 -17.10
C ALA A 66 14.24 0.33 -17.61
N LYS A 67 14.52 -0.82 -18.24
CA LYS A 67 13.48 -1.77 -18.71
C LYS A 67 12.78 -2.44 -17.53
N ASP A 68 13.52 -2.82 -16.51
CA ASP A 68 13.01 -3.46 -15.31
C ASP A 68 12.12 -2.49 -14.52
N ILE A 69 12.54 -1.24 -14.37
CA ILE A 69 11.73 -0.18 -13.73
C ILE A 69 10.45 0.07 -14.54
N LYS A 70 10.53 0.14 -15.86
CA LYS A 70 9.35 0.31 -16.72
C LYS A 70 8.36 -0.85 -16.54
N ALA A 71 8.84 -2.09 -16.52
CA ALA A 71 8.00 -3.27 -16.32
C ALA A 71 7.32 -3.23 -14.92
N LEU A 72 8.06 -2.84 -13.90
CA LEU A 72 7.53 -2.65 -12.54
C LEU A 72 6.42 -1.60 -12.54
N LEU A 73 6.68 -0.40 -13.07
CA LEU A 73 5.70 0.69 -13.09
C LEU A 73 4.43 0.33 -13.89
N ALA A 74 4.57 -0.47 -14.96
CA ALA A 74 3.42 -0.93 -15.74
C ALA A 74 2.50 -1.89 -14.97
N GLY A 75 3.01 -2.59 -13.95
CA GLY A 75 2.22 -3.45 -13.06
C GLY A 75 1.48 -2.69 -11.96
N LEU A 76 1.88 -1.45 -11.69
CA LEU A 76 1.30 -0.64 -10.61
C LEU A 76 0.05 0.11 -11.07
N LYS A 77 -0.89 0.28 -10.16
CA LYS A 77 -2.12 1.06 -10.34
C LYS A 77 -2.03 2.42 -9.69
N ALA A 78 -1.43 2.49 -8.51
CA ALA A 78 -1.23 3.72 -7.78
C ALA A 78 -0.06 3.62 -6.80
N ILE A 79 0.58 4.76 -6.54
CA ILE A 79 1.47 4.98 -5.40
C ILE A 79 0.97 6.22 -4.67
N THR A 80 0.78 6.11 -3.37
CA THR A 80 0.43 7.25 -2.52
C THR A 80 1.45 7.35 -1.39
N VAL A 81 2.01 8.54 -1.20
CA VAL A 81 2.91 8.86 -0.09
C VAL A 81 2.34 10.04 0.67
N ARG A 82 2.28 9.90 1.98
CA ARG A 82 1.98 10.99 2.93
C ARG A 82 3.08 11.02 3.95
N SER A 83 3.77 12.15 4.06
CA SER A 83 4.79 12.35 5.08
C SER A 83 4.55 13.68 5.79
N TYR A 84 4.75 13.68 7.09
CA TYR A 84 4.57 14.82 7.98
C TYR A 84 5.82 14.95 8.85
N GLU A 85 6.55 16.06 8.72
CA GLU A 85 7.64 16.40 9.62
C GLU A 85 7.14 17.41 10.66
N PHE A 86 7.42 17.17 11.93
CA PHE A 86 7.00 18.00 13.05
C PHE A 86 8.20 18.73 13.67
N LYS A 87 7.96 19.91 14.26
CA LYS A 87 9.01 20.69 14.91
C LYS A 87 9.50 20.04 16.19
N GLU A 88 8.61 19.42 16.94
CA GLU A 88 8.84 18.88 18.28
C GLU A 88 8.21 17.51 18.41
N ASP A 89 8.70 16.72 19.38
CA ASP A 89 8.15 15.43 19.72
C ASP A 89 6.71 15.59 20.27
N GLY A 90 5.87 14.58 20.06
CA GLY A 90 4.52 14.53 20.62
C GLY A 90 3.48 15.42 19.93
N GLN A 91 3.79 16.03 18.78
CA GLN A 91 2.81 16.79 18.00
C GLN A 91 1.79 15.89 17.28
N TYR A 92 2.08 14.61 17.17
CA TYR A 92 1.12 13.57 16.80
C TYR A 92 1.21 12.39 17.78
N ARG A 93 0.24 11.53 17.76
CA ARG A 93 0.16 10.33 18.60
C ARG A 93 0.01 9.09 17.74
N ILE A 94 0.43 7.96 18.27
CA ILE A 94 0.31 6.66 17.58
C ILE A 94 -1.15 6.29 17.30
N GLU A 95 -2.08 6.76 18.12
CA GLU A 95 -3.52 6.58 17.93
C GLU A 95 -4.05 7.31 16.69
N ASP A 96 -3.37 8.36 16.23
CA ASP A 96 -3.72 9.07 14.99
C ASP A 96 -3.56 8.18 13.75
N LEU A 97 -2.79 7.07 13.87
CA LEU A 97 -2.66 6.03 12.83
C LEU A 97 -3.81 5.03 12.79
N GLU A 98 -4.70 5.03 13.78
CA GLU A 98 -5.76 4.02 13.88
C GLU A 98 -6.71 3.97 12.67
N PRO A 99 -7.09 5.09 12.03
CA PRO A 99 -7.89 5.05 10.81
C PRO A 99 -7.22 4.29 9.65
N ILE A 100 -5.89 4.35 9.54
CA ILE A 100 -5.12 3.59 8.54
C ILE A 100 -5.02 2.13 8.95
N ARG A 101 -4.64 1.86 10.20
CA ARG A 101 -4.53 0.50 10.74
C ARG A 101 -5.85 -0.27 10.66
N ALA A 102 -6.97 0.40 10.88
CA ALA A 102 -8.29 -0.22 10.75
C ALA A 102 -8.53 -0.75 9.33
N GLN A 103 -8.14 0.00 8.30
CA GLN A 103 -8.23 -0.45 6.92
C GLN A 103 -7.28 -1.64 6.65
N LEU A 104 -6.07 -1.62 7.23
CA LEU A 104 -5.05 -2.66 7.08
C LEU A 104 -5.35 -3.94 7.88
N ARG A 105 -6.41 -3.94 8.71
CA ARG A 105 -6.94 -5.15 9.39
C ARG A 105 -8.08 -5.81 8.63
N THR A 106 -8.50 -5.25 7.50
CA THR A 106 -9.56 -5.86 6.68
C THR A 106 -9.07 -7.11 5.94
N PRO A 107 -9.97 -8.03 5.54
CA PRO A 107 -9.60 -9.23 4.81
C PRO A 107 -8.72 -8.94 3.58
N GLY A 108 -7.74 -9.81 3.35
CA GLY A 108 -6.78 -9.69 2.26
C GLY A 108 -5.48 -9.00 2.69
N TRP A 109 -5.47 -8.14 3.69
CA TRP A 109 -4.26 -7.56 4.25
C TRP A 109 -3.61 -8.45 5.30
N SER A 110 -2.29 -8.47 5.31
CA SER A 110 -1.47 -9.16 6.29
C SER A 110 -0.30 -8.28 6.71
N LYS A 111 -0.07 -8.13 8.02
CA LYS A 111 1.12 -7.47 8.54
C LYS A 111 2.28 -8.46 8.49
N ILE A 112 3.32 -8.14 7.74
CA ILE A 112 4.51 -9.00 7.57
C ILE A 112 5.71 -8.54 8.39
N VAL A 113 5.77 -7.26 8.73
CA VAL A 113 6.80 -6.71 9.62
C VAL A 113 6.14 -5.82 10.65
N SER A 114 6.61 -5.87 11.88
CA SER A 114 6.27 -4.93 12.94
C SER A 114 7.48 -4.80 13.83
N THR A 115 8.08 -3.61 13.86
CA THR A 115 9.18 -3.27 14.76
C THR A 115 8.79 -2.08 15.59
N GLN A 116 9.24 -2.08 16.85
CA GLN A 116 9.08 -0.94 17.75
C GLN A 116 10.35 -0.80 18.58
N SER A 117 10.95 0.37 18.52
CA SER A 117 12.18 0.68 19.27
C SER A 117 12.24 2.16 19.58
N LYS A 118 12.46 2.53 20.84
CA LYS A 118 12.74 3.91 21.31
C LYS A 118 11.76 4.98 20.76
N GLY A 119 10.47 4.64 20.65
CA GLY A 119 9.44 5.55 20.11
C GLY A 119 9.29 5.52 18.59
N GLU A 120 10.09 4.73 17.91
CA GLU A 120 9.98 4.47 16.46
C GLU A 120 9.14 3.22 16.21
N ILE A 121 8.27 3.28 15.23
CA ILE A 121 7.44 2.15 14.79
C ILE A 121 7.61 2.00 13.28
N SER A 122 7.84 0.77 12.84
CA SER A 122 7.77 0.43 11.42
C SER A 122 6.86 -0.78 11.24
N GLU A 123 5.85 -0.61 10.43
CA GLU A 123 4.90 -1.67 10.10
C GLU A 123 4.81 -1.82 8.59
N ILE A 124 4.89 -3.06 8.11
CA ILE A 124 4.77 -3.39 6.70
C ILE A 124 3.62 -4.37 6.52
N TYR A 125 2.77 -4.06 5.57
CA TYR A 125 1.59 -4.85 5.23
C TYR A 125 1.62 -5.21 3.75
N THR A 126 1.12 -6.39 3.44
CA THR A 126 0.85 -6.84 2.06
C THR A 126 -0.61 -7.19 1.90
N ARG A 127 -1.14 -6.94 0.72
CA ARG A 127 -2.47 -7.41 0.32
C ARG A 127 -2.34 -8.45 -0.76
N THR A 128 -3.02 -9.57 -0.54
CA THR A 128 -3.00 -10.69 -1.48
C THR A 128 -4.42 -11.00 -1.96
N GLU A 129 -4.59 -11.13 -3.27
CA GLU A 129 -5.82 -11.56 -3.92
C GLU A 129 -5.49 -12.70 -4.89
N GLN A 130 -6.21 -13.82 -4.76
CA GLN A 130 -6.01 -15.00 -5.61
C GLN A 130 -4.54 -15.48 -5.68
N GLY A 131 -3.82 -15.40 -4.55
CA GLY A 131 -2.41 -15.80 -4.45
C GLY A 131 -1.40 -14.81 -5.06
N LYS A 132 -1.84 -13.65 -5.53
CA LYS A 132 -0.97 -12.59 -6.07
C LYS A 132 -0.96 -11.40 -5.12
N MET A 133 0.21 -10.79 -4.95
CA MET A 133 0.31 -9.55 -4.19
C MET A 133 -0.19 -8.40 -5.06
N VAL A 134 -1.20 -7.69 -4.54
CA VAL A 134 -1.89 -6.59 -5.23
C VAL A 134 -1.85 -5.29 -4.44
N GLY A 135 -1.24 -5.30 -3.27
CA GLY A 135 -1.10 -4.12 -2.44
C GLY A 135 0.04 -4.24 -1.45
N PHE A 136 0.63 -3.12 -1.14
CA PHE A 136 1.72 -2.99 -0.17
C PHE A 136 1.54 -1.69 0.60
N ALA A 137 1.71 -1.70 1.91
CA ALA A 137 1.65 -0.50 2.72
C ALA A 137 2.76 -0.49 3.75
N ILE A 138 3.33 0.68 3.97
CA ILE A 138 4.35 0.95 4.98
C ILE A 138 3.82 2.05 5.90
N ILE A 139 3.98 1.88 7.19
CA ILE A 139 3.83 2.91 8.19
C ILE A 139 5.18 3.04 8.88
N ALA A 140 5.80 4.20 8.79
CA ALA A 140 6.98 4.57 9.54
C ALA A 140 6.62 5.76 10.43
N ALA A 141 6.73 5.59 11.74
CA ALA A 141 6.38 6.59 12.74
C ALA A 141 7.57 6.79 13.66
N GLU A 142 8.13 7.99 13.66
CA GLU A 142 9.24 8.46 14.47
C GLU A 142 8.77 9.62 15.36
N PRO A 143 9.49 10.03 16.39
CA PRO A 143 9.03 11.10 17.29
C PRO A 143 8.63 12.40 16.59
N ARG A 144 9.25 12.71 15.45
CA ARG A 144 9.02 13.93 14.66
C ARG A 144 8.67 13.70 13.20
N GLU A 145 8.55 12.45 12.78
CA GLU A 145 8.22 12.15 11.39
C GLU A 145 7.20 11.01 11.34
N LEU A 146 6.20 11.19 10.53
CA LEU A 146 5.24 10.16 10.21
C LEU A 146 5.16 10.01 8.70
N THR A 147 5.49 8.84 8.19
CA THR A 147 5.37 8.51 6.77
C THR A 147 4.47 7.30 6.57
N VAL A 148 3.50 7.44 5.67
CA VAL A 148 2.65 6.35 5.20
C VAL A 148 2.79 6.23 3.69
N VAL A 149 3.13 5.03 3.23
CA VAL A 149 3.22 4.70 1.80
C VAL A 149 2.19 3.61 1.49
N ALA A 150 1.44 3.79 0.43
CA ALA A 150 0.59 2.76 -0.14
C ALA A 150 0.94 2.54 -1.61
N ILE A 151 1.12 1.30 -2.01
CA ILE A 151 1.39 0.89 -3.38
C ILE A 151 0.32 -0.13 -3.77
N GLU A 152 -0.33 0.10 -4.89
CA GLU A 152 -1.36 -0.77 -5.43
C GLU A 152 -0.98 -1.28 -6.81
N GLY A 153 -1.29 -2.52 -7.08
CA GLY A 153 -1.00 -3.16 -8.37
C GLY A 153 -0.37 -4.52 -8.18
N SER A 154 0.04 -5.13 -9.29
CA SER A 154 0.80 -6.39 -9.27
C SER A 154 2.23 -6.09 -8.86
N ILE A 155 2.62 -6.56 -7.68
CA ILE A 155 3.90 -6.23 -7.06
C ILE A 155 4.68 -7.53 -6.85
N ASP A 156 5.94 -7.54 -7.29
CA ASP A 156 6.94 -8.52 -6.87
C ASP A 156 7.80 -7.90 -5.76
N LEU A 157 7.91 -8.58 -4.61
CA LEU A 157 8.74 -8.11 -3.48
C LEU A 157 10.20 -7.87 -3.88
N ASN A 158 10.71 -8.68 -4.81
CA ASN A 158 12.08 -8.51 -5.31
C ASN A 158 12.26 -7.19 -6.06
N ASP A 159 11.18 -6.67 -6.65
CA ASP A 159 11.22 -5.42 -7.41
C ASP A 159 11.07 -4.18 -6.53
N LEU A 160 10.56 -4.31 -5.31
CA LEU A 160 10.40 -3.17 -4.39
C LEU A 160 11.74 -2.50 -4.05
N SER A 161 12.83 -3.25 -4.02
CA SER A 161 14.17 -2.68 -3.81
C SER A 161 14.58 -1.68 -4.90
N LYS A 162 14.00 -1.79 -6.09
CA LYS A 162 14.25 -0.90 -7.25
C LYS A 162 13.55 0.46 -7.09
N LEU A 163 12.55 0.55 -6.19
CA LEU A 163 11.81 1.80 -5.94
C LEU A 163 12.57 2.81 -5.05
N LYS A 164 13.71 2.45 -4.48
CA LYS A 164 14.53 3.34 -3.64
C LYS A 164 14.85 4.68 -4.31
N GLY A 165 15.01 4.69 -5.63
CA GLY A 165 15.28 5.91 -6.42
C GLY A 165 14.08 6.86 -6.56
N LEU A 166 12.86 6.44 -6.15
CA LEU A 166 11.64 7.22 -6.27
C LEU A 166 11.20 7.90 -4.95
N GLY A 167 12.10 8.02 -3.98
CA GLY A 167 11.80 8.65 -2.68
C GLY A 167 11.00 7.77 -1.72
N VAL A 168 10.88 6.48 -2.01
CA VAL A 168 10.30 5.51 -1.06
C VAL A 168 11.33 5.23 0.04
N PRO A 169 10.97 5.34 1.33
CA PRO A 169 11.87 5.01 2.42
C PRO A 169 12.48 3.62 2.27
N ALA A 170 13.71 3.43 2.76
CA ALA A 170 14.38 2.15 2.69
C ALA A 170 13.52 1.08 3.42
N ILE A 171 12.99 0.12 2.66
CA ILE A 171 12.20 -0.97 3.21
C ILE A 171 13.17 -1.95 3.86
N PRO A 172 13.08 -2.25 5.16
CA PRO A 172 13.84 -3.32 5.78
C PRO A 172 13.27 -4.67 5.30
N ILE A 173 13.73 -5.13 4.12
CA ILE A 173 13.39 -6.47 3.65
C ILE A 173 14.28 -7.43 4.45
N PRO A 174 13.70 -8.42 5.17
CA PRO A 174 14.49 -9.45 5.82
C PRO A 174 15.39 -10.13 4.77
N ASP A 175 16.70 -10.18 5.06
CA ASP A 175 17.67 -10.83 4.16
C ASP A 175 17.23 -12.28 3.93
N GLN A 176 16.80 -12.60 2.71
CA GLN A 176 16.53 -13.96 2.26
C GLN A 176 17.88 -14.68 2.23
N GLY A 177 18.24 -15.25 3.39
CA GLY A 177 19.51 -15.86 3.67
C GLY A 177 20.10 -16.58 2.45
N LYS A 178 21.32 -16.21 2.07
CA LYS A 178 22.16 -16.92 1.12
C LYS A 178 22.10 -18.40 1.46
N LYS A 179 21.47 -19.20 0.58
CA LYS A 179 21.61 -20.66 0.62
C LYS A 179 23.10 -20.97 0.64
N GLY A 180 23.57 -21.45 1.80
CA GLY A 180 24.94 -21.89 1.96
C GLY A 180 25.25 -22.91 0.86
N LYS A 181 26.28 -22.62 0.08
CA LYS A 181 27.02 -23.67 -0.62
C LYS A 181 27.61 -24.57 0.45
N GLN A 182 27.07 -25.76 0.59
CA GLN A 182 27.79 -26.87 1.22
C GLN A 182 28.75 -27.39 0.15
N GLU A 183 30.03 -27.27 0.43
CA GLU A 183 31.06 -28.11 -0.14
C GLU A 183 30.95 -29.53 0.42
#